data_be6e97386f4d6ba893a385161bb88eef
#
_entry.id   be6e97386f4d6ba893a385161bb88eef
#
_cell.length_a   1.000
_cell.length_b   1.000
_cell.length_c   1.000
_cell.angle_alpha   90.00
_cell.angle_beta   90.00
_cell.angle_gamma   90.00
#
_symmetry.space_group_name_H-M   'P 1'
#
loop_
_entity.id
_entity.type
_entity.pdbx_description
1 polymer ?
#
loop_
_entity_poly.entity_id
_entity_poly.type
_entity_poly.pdbx_seq_one_letter_code
_entity_poly.pdbx_strand_id
1 'polypeptide(L)'
;MAAFFTSFIAGPVRPRALAAGLISSILCIAVAFTAWVPAPALAITAPELRGQRAVQDIRDDMHGLDLKEKEFLKADLQGVNLSESDLRGAVINTSQLQGADLQRANLSDVVAFASRFDGADLRDARFENAMLMQSRFNDAEIGGADFTNAVIDLPQLKALCARADGVNSATGASTRESLGCR
;
A
#
# COMPACT_ATOMS: atom_id res chain seq x y z
N MET A 1 -26.87 -47.93 -34.31
CA MET A 1 -27.14 -48.74 -33.12
C MET A 1 -27.44 -47.75 -32.01
N ALA A 2 -28.72 -47.38 -31.76
CA ALA A 2 -29.69 -48.10 -30.94
C ALA A 2 -29.11 -48.33 -29.52
N ALA A 3 -29.66 -47.89 -28.42
CA ALA A 3 -31.01 -47.79 -27.87
C ALA A 3 -30.97 -46.88 -26.62
N PHE A 4 -31.92 -46.04 -26.32
CA PHE A 4 -33.18 -46.24 -25.63
C PHE A 4 -33.10 -46.56 -24.12
N PHE A 5 -33.90 -45.80 -23.38
CA PHE A 5 -34.79 -46.12 -22.26
C PHE A 5 -34.50 -45.32 -20.99
N THR A 6 -35.37 -44.82 -20.18
CA THR A 6 -36.83 -44.61 -20.15
C THR A 6 -37.16 -43.66 -19.00
N SER A 7 -38.19 -42.89 -19.24
CA SER A 7 -38.94 -42.07 -18.29
C SER A 7 -39.55 -42.88 -17.13
N PHE A 8 -39.54 -42.34 -15.91
CA PHE A 8 -40.44 -42.81 -14.84
C PHE A 8 -41.12 -41.63 -14.18
N ILE A 9 -42.42 -41.54 -14.48
CA ILE A 9 -43.39 -40.64 -13.88
C ILE A 9 -43.98 -41.37 -12.66
N ALA A 10 -44.02 -40.75 -11.50
CA ALA A 10 -44.86 -41.19 -10.39
C ALA A 10 -45.59 -39.99 -9.81
N GLY A 11 -46.90 -40.05 -9.88
CA GLY A 11 -47.89 -39.04 -9.57
C GLY A 11 -48.18 -38.87 -8.06
N PRO A 12 -49.14 -38.00 -7.73
CA PRO A 12 -49.35 -37.51 -6.38
C PRO A 12 -50.27 -38.39 -5.55
N VAL A 13 -49.90 -38.67 -4.33
CA VAL A 13 -50.78 -39.33 -3.33
C VAL A 13 -51.34 -38.26 -2.40
N ARG A 14 -52.67 -38.08 -2.43
CA ARG A 14 -53.44 -37.35 -1.42
C ARG A 14 -53.82 -38.30 -0.28
N PRO A 15 -53.70 -37.92 0.97
CA PRO A 15 -54.50 -38.52 2.05
C PRO A 15 -55.68 -37.65 2.46
N ARG A 16 -56.74 -38.39 2.75
CA ARG A 16 -58.10 -38.03 3.14
C ARG A 16 -58.12 -37.29 4.50
N ALA A 17 -59.05 -36.37 4.58
CA ALA A 17 -59.51 -35.75 5.83
C ALA A 17 -60.30 -36.81 6.71
N LEU A 18 -60.11 -36.75 8.00
CA LEU A 18 -61.07 -37.18 9.00
C LEU A 18 -61.00 -36.25 10.25
N ALA A 19 -62.13 -35.91 10.61
CA ALA A 19 -62.79 -35.01 11.50
C ALA A 19 -62.35 -34.97 12.98
N ALA A 20 -62.54 -33.75 13.50
CA ALA A 20 -63.17 -33.39 14.77
C ALA A 20 -62.63 -33.92 16.11
N GLY A 21 -62.21 -32.98 16.95
CA GLY A 21 -62.07 -33.11 18.39
C GLY A 21 -61.74 -31.80 19.06
N LEU A 22 -62.76 -31.12 19.59
CA LEU A 22 -62.66 -30.02 20.50
C LEU A 22 -61.78 -30.34 21.69
N ILE A 23 -60.98 -29.43 22.19
CA ILE A 23 -60.90 -29.01 23.61
C ILE A 23 -59.73 -28.08 23.84
N SER A 24 -60.10 -26.98 24.51
CA SER A 24 -59.30 -26.27 25.51
C SER A 24 -58.26 -25.25 25.07
N SER A 25 -58.65 -24.02 25.30
CA SER A 25 -57.87 -22.81 25.42
C SER A 25 -56.64 -22.99 26.34
N ILE A 26 -55.48 -22.89 25.78
CA ILE A 26 -54.32 -22.45 26.52
C ILE A 26 -53.68 -21.36 25.69
N LEU A 27 -53.79 -20.17 26.22
CA LEU A 27 -53.18 -18.94 25.73
C LEU A 27 -51.66 -19.06 25.90
N CYS A 28 -50.97 -19.60 24.91
CA CYS A 28 -49.52 -19.49 24.85
C CYS A 28 -49.17 -18.16 24.23
N ILE A 29 -48.86 -17.21 25.09
CA ILE A 29 -48.14 -15.98 24.69
C ILE A 29 -46.79 -16.43 24.16
N ALA A 30 -46.67 -16.60 22.86
CA ALA A 30 -45.39 -16.73 22.20
C ALA A 30 -44.71 -15.36 22.24
N VAL A 31 -43.95 -15.13 23.31
CA VAL A 31 -42.95 -14.04 23.31
C VAL A 31 -41.97 -14.39 22.19
N ALA A 32 -42.16 -13.72 21.05
CA ALA A 32 -41.16 -13.75 19.98
C ALA A 32 -39.89 -13.09 20.54
N PHE A 33 -39.04 -13.92 21.11
CA PHE A 33 -37.66 -13.53 21.33
C PHE A 33 -37.01 -13.41 19.95
N THR A 34 -37.13 -12.23 19.36
CA THR A 34 -36.27 -11.87 18.24
C THR A 34 -34.86 -11.87 18.78
N ALA A 35 -34.17 -13.00 18.62
CA ALA A 35 -32.75 -13.08 18.85
C ALA A 35 -32.10 -12.05 17.92
N TRP A 36 -31.74 -10.91 18.52
CA TRP A 36 -30.83 -9.98 17.88
C TRP A 36 -29.50 -10.72 17.73
N VAL A 37 -29.30 -11.35 16.59
CA VAL A 37 -27.98 -11.83 16.19
C VAL A 37 -27.18 -10.57 15.87
N PRO A 38 -26.22 -10.18 16.70
CA PRO A 38 -25.34 -9.09 16.30
C PRO A 38 -24.64 -9.54 15.02
N ALA A 39 -24.77 -8.74 13.97
CA ALA A 39 -24.00 -8.97 12.76
C ALA A 39 -22.52 -9.15 13.19
N PRO A 40 -21.82 -10.16 12.65
CA PRO A 40 -20.40 -10.30 12.95
C PRO A 40 -19.76 -8.97 12.55
N ALA A 41 -19.26 -8.24 13.53
CA ALA A 41 -18.38 -7.12 13.24
C ALA A 41 -17.23 -7.74 12.44
N LEU A 42 -17.15 -7.41 11.15
CA LEU A 42 -15.98 -7.71 10.33
C LEU A 42 -14.83 -6.93 10.99
N ALA A 43 -14.20 -7.57 11.95
CA ALA A 43 -12.94 -7.08 12.48
C ALA A 43 -11.96 -7.15 11.31
N ILE A 44 -11.78 -6.02 10.64
CA ILE A 44 -10.69 -5.86 9.67
C ILE A 44 -9.42 -6.04 10.48
N THR A 45 -8.84 -7.21 10.41
CA THR A 45 -7.59 -7.50 11.11
C THR A 45 -6.46 -6.68 10.49
N ALA A 46 -5.61 -6.10 11.32
CA ALA A 46 -4.48 -5.28 10.89
C ALA A 46 -3.61 -5.91 9.73
N PRO A 47 -3.49 -7.25 9.63
CA PRO A 47 -2.83 -7.91 8.49
C PRO A 47 -3.48 -7.65 7.13
N GLU A 48 -4.83 -7.56 7.05
CA GLU A 48 -5.52 -7.32 5.77
C GLU A 48 -5.28 -5.91 5.24
N LEU A 49 -5.31 -4.92 6.13
CA LEU A 49 -4.99 -3.53 5.74
C LEU A 49 -3.54 -3.39 5.27
N ARG A 50 -2.62 -4.13 5.90
CA ARG A 50 -1.21 -4.12 5.49
C ARG A 50 -1.01 -4.76 4.13
N GLY A 51 -1.70 -5.88 3.82
CA GLY A 51 -1.65 -6.53 2.52
C GLY A 51 -2.20 -5.68 1.37
N GLN A 52 -3.13 -4.75 1.65
CA GLN A 52 -3.68 -3.85 0.64
C GLN A 52 -2.73 -2.69 0.26
N ARG A 53 -1.78 -2.34 1.15
CA ARG A 53 -0.78 -1.29 0.90
C ARG A 53 0.47 -1.82 0.21
N ALA A 54 0.75 -3.12 0.34
CA ALA A 54 1.93 -3.71 -0.28
C ALA A 54 1.80 -3.68 -1.81
N VAL A 55 2.83 -3.16 -2.48
CA VAL A 55 2.91 -3.20 -3.94
C VAL A 55 3.31 -4.61 -4.36
N GLN A 56 2.42 -5.32 -5.03
CA GLN A 56 2.63 -6.69 -5.49
C GLN A 56 3.07 -6.78 -6.96
N ASP A 57 2.87 -5.70 -7.72
CA ASP A 57 3.18 -5.64 -9.15
C ASP A 57 4.20 -4.52 -9.40
N ILE A 58 5.47 -4.87 -9.19
CA ILE A 58 6.59 -3.97 -9.49
C ILE A 58 6.93 -4.16 -10.97
N ARG A 59 6.94 -3.07 -11.72
CA ARG A 59 7.27 -3.01 -13.15
C ARG A 59 8.50 -2.16 -13.36
N ASP A 60 9.18 -2.37 -14.46
CA ASP A 60 10.34 -1.57 -14.83
C ASP A 60 9.98 -0.09 -15.04
N ASP A 61 8.73 0.18 -15.44
CA ASP A 61 8.22 1.54 -15.61
C ASP A 61 6.99 1.79 -14.71
N MET A 62 7.19 2.69 -13.75
CA MET A 62 6.20 3.18 -12.81
C MET A 62 6.16 4.73 -12.80
N HIS A 63 6.55 5.34 -13.94
CA HIS A 63 6.55 6.78 -14.13
C HIS A 63 5.18 7.41 -13.85
N GLY A 64 5.17 8.50 -13.09
CA GLY A 64 3.99 9.32 -12.83
C GLY A 64 2.86 8.62 -12.04
N LEU A 65 3.10 7.43 -11.46
CA LEU A 65 2.08 6.69 -10.72
C LEU A 65 1.76 7.32 -9.36
N ASP A 66 0.51 7.16 -8.92
CA ASP A 66 0.09 7.43 -7.55
C ASP A 66 0.40 6.23 -6.66
N LEU A 67 1.48 6.36 -5.89
CA LEU A 67 2.02 5.34 -4.99
C LEU A 67 1.97 5.80 -3.52
N LYS A 68 1.11 6.77 -3.21
CA LYS A 68 0.93 7.28 -1.85
C LYS A 68 0.64 6.19 -0.86
N GLU A 69 1.29 6.28 0.30
CA GLU A 69 1.09 5.36 1.42
C GLU A 69 1.30 3.87 1.07
N LYS A 70 1.90 3.56 -0.08
CA LYS A 70 2.21 2.18 -0.48
C LYS A 70 3.39 1.63 0.33
N GLU A 71 3.39 0.32 0.53
CA GLU A 71 4.46 -0.38 1.25
C GLU A 71 5.35 -1.17 0.27
N PHE A 72 6.62 -0.78 0.22
CA PHE A 72 7.69 -1.47 -0.50
C PHE A 72 8.66 -2.06 0.53
N LEU A 73 8.35 -3.22 1.04
CA LEU A 73 9.17 -3.88 2.06
C LEU A 73 10.10 -4.90 1.40
N LYS A 74 11.41 -4.68 1.50
CA LYS A 74 12.43 -5.53 0.85
C LYS A 74 12.22 -5.66 -0.65
N ALA A 75 11.66 -4.65 -1.27
CA ALA A 75 11.36 -4.64 -2.69
C ALA A 75 12.63 -4.49 -3.52
N ASP A 76 12.68 -5.15 -4.65
CA ASP A 76 13.68 -4.93 -5.68
C ASP A 76 13.16 -3.89 -6.67
N LEU A 77 13.70 -2.68 -6.58
CA LEU A 77 13.37 -1.52 -7.39
C LEU A 77 14.61 -1.03 -8.18
N GLN A 78 15.60 -1.92 -8.37
CA GLN A 78 16.83 -1.56 -9.06
C GLN A 78 16.54 -1.18 -10.52
N GLY A 79 17.00 0.02 -10.90
CA GLY A 79 16.82 0.54 -12.25
C GLY A 79 15.38 0.86 -12.65
N VAL A 80 14.42 0.74 -11.74
CA VAL A 80 13.00 1.06 -12.02
C VAL A 80 12.81 2.55 -12.28
N ASN A 81 12.02 2.87 -13.27
CA ASN A 81 11.59 4.24 -13.53
C ASN A 81 10.42 4.63 -12.61
N LEU A 82 10.71 5.46 -11.62
CA LEU A 82 9.76 6.05 -10.68
C LEU A 82 9.67 7.58 -10.84
N SER A 83 10.18 8.09 -11.96
CA SER A 83 10.21 9.53 -12.19
C SER A 83 8.80 10.13 -12.17
N GLU A 84 8.67 11.33 -11.60
CA GLU A 84 7.41 12.06 -11.45
C GLU A 84 6.32 11.34 -10.63
N SER A 85 6.62 10.18 -10.04
CA SER A 85 5.64 9.45 -9.23
C SER A 85 5.37 10.14 -7.88
N ASP A 86 4.19 9.89 -7.33
CA ASP A 86 3.77 10.39 -6.02
C ASP A 86 3.90 9.30 -4.96
N LEU A 87 5.00 9.32 -4.21
CA LEU A 87 5.36 8.36 -3.17
C LEU A 87 5.13 8.93 -1.75
N ARG A 88 4.32 9.97 -1.59
CA ARG A 88 4.08 10.59 -0.29
C ARG A 88 3.61 9.61 0.76
N GLY A 89 4.28 9.61 1.91
CA GLY A 89 3.96 8.72 3.02
C GLY A 89 4.19 7.24 2.72
N ALA A 90 4.84 6.90 1.61
CA ALA A 90 5.16 5.50 1.30
C ALA A 90 6.19 4.95 2.30
N VAL A 91 6.18 3.63 2.49
CA VAL A 91 7.14 2.91 3.32
C VAL A 91 8.05 2.08 2.42
N ILE A 92 9.33 2.47 2.33
CA ILE A 92 10.32 1.86 1.43
C ILE A 92 11.45 1.25 2.28
N ASN A 93 11.11 0.34 3.20
CA ASN A 93 12.10 -0.19 4.14
C ASN A 93 12.89 -1.36 3.56
N THR A 94 14.22 -1.34 3.76
CA THR A 94 15.17 -2.39 3.33
C THR A 94 15.08 -2.72 1.83
N SER A 95 14.63 -1.77 1.02
CA SER A 95 14.43 -1.94 -0.42
C SER A 95 15.66 -1.52 -1.21
N GLN A 96 15.79 -2.05 -2.42
CA GLN A 96 16.90 -1.83 -3.31
C GLN A 96 16.45 -0.89 -4.44
N LEU A 97 16.97 0.34 -4.46
CA LEU A 97 16.68 1.36 -5.48
C LEU A 97 17.96 1.80 -6.21
N GLN A 98 18.96 0.90 -6.27
CA GLN A 98 20.21 1.24 -6.95
C GLN A 98 19.96 1.55 -8.43
N GLY A 99 20.41 2.71 -8.87
CA GLY A 99 20.24 3.16 -10.25
C GLY A 99 18.77 3.41 -10.66
N ALA A 100 17.83 3.46 -9.72
CA ALA A 100 16.45 3.83 -10.03
C ALA A 100 16.36 5.29 -10.48
N ASP A 101 15.44 5.58 -11.38
CA ASP A 101 15.10 6.94 -11.78
C ASP A 101 13.97 7.47 -10.88
N LEU A 102 14.27 8.44 -10.04
CA LEU A 102 13.37 9.13 -9.13
C LEU A 102 13.30 10.63 -9.41
N GLN A 103 13.68 11.04 -10.63
CA GLN A 103 13.66 12.45 -11.00
C GLN A 103 12.27 13.05 -10.77
N ARG A 104 12.21 14.19 -10.09
CA ARG A 104 10.97 14.91 -9.77
C ARG A 104 9.92 14.09 -9.00
N ALA A 105 10.27 12.90 -8.50
CA ALA A 105 9.37 12.11 -7.66
C ALA A 105 9.09 12.83 -6.33
N ASN A 106 7.89 12.65 -5.81
CA ASN A 106 7.50 13.20 -4.53
C ASN A 106 7.58 12.13 -3.43
N LEU A 107 8.66 12.18 -2.64
CA LEU A 107 8.91 11.29 -1.50
C LEU A 107 8.73 12.04 -0.16
N SER A 108 7.88 13.07 -0.10
CA SER A 108 7.61 13.75 1.16
C SER A 108 6.98 12.79 2.17
N ASP A 109 7.37 12.88 3.43
CA ASP A 109 6.92 12.03 4.53
C ASP A 109 7.22 10.52 4.34
N VAL A 110 8.10 10.15 3.41
CA VAL A 110 8.47 8.75 3.16
C VAL A 110 9.26 8.18 4.35
N VAL A 111 9.03 6.91 4.64
CA VAL A 111 9.86 6.13 5.56
C VAL A 111 10.70 5.15 4.76
N ALA A 112 11.99 5.45 4.61
CA ALA A 112 12.93 4.63 3.84
C ALA A 112 14.11 4.18 4.71
N PHE A 113 13.81 3.39 5.73
CA PHE A 113 14.82 2.87 6.65
C PHE A 113 15.66 1.76 5.99
N ALA A 114 16.98 1.84 6.13
CA ALA A 114 17.95 0.86 5.63
C ALA A 114 17.81 0.54 4.13
N SER A 115 17.39 1.50 3.34
CA SER A 115 17.18 1.35 1.90
C SER A 115 18.40 1.83 1.09
N ARG A 116 18.51 1.40 -0.16
CA ARG A 116 19.68 1.66 -0.97
C ARG A 116 19.33 2.48 -2.21
N PHE A 117 19.76 3.73 -2.20
CA PHE A 117 19.64 4.66 -3.33
C PHE A 117 21.00 4.88 -4.04
N ASP A 118 21.91 3.92 -3.90
CA ASP A 118 23.25 4.05 -4.51
C ASP A 118 23.13 4.20 -6.03
N GLY A 119 23.69 5.27 -6.61
CA GLY A 119 23.64 5.57 -8.03
C GLY A 119 22.24 5.93 -8.58
N ALA A 120 21.25 6.14 -7.73
CA ALA A 120 19.92 6.58 -8.17
C ALA A 120 19.94 8.02 -8.65
N ASP A 121 19.06 8.33 -9.59
CA ASP A 121 18.82 9.69 -10.06
C ASP A 121 17.70 10.32 -9.21
N LEU A 122 18.07 11.24 -8.32
CA LEU A 122 17.19 11.92 -7.40
C LEU A 122 17.04 13.41 -7.75
N ARG A 123 17.40 13.82 -8.96
CA ARG A 123 17.34 15.23 -9.34
C ARG A 123 15.92 15.77 -9.25
N ASP A 124 15.79 16.94 -8.63
CA ASP A 124 14.49 17.57 -8.35
C ASP A 124 13.50 16.71 -7.52
N ALA A 125 13.93 15.60 -6.94
CA ALA A 125 13.09 14.81 -6.04
C ALA A 125 12.81 15.55 -4.73
N ARG A 126 11.67 15.26 -4.08
CA ARG A 126 11.29 15.89 -2.81
C ARG A 126 11.30 14.88 -1.70
N PHE A 127 12.12 15.11 -0.68
CA PHE A 127 12.26 14.32 0.53
C PHE A 127 11.89 15.13 1.79
N GLU A 128 10.93 16.05 1.67
CA GLU A 128 10.47 16.84 2.81
C GLU A 128 9.97 15.93 3.93
N ASN A 129 10.47 16.14 5.16
CA ASN A 129 10.15 15.35 6.35
C ASN A 129 10.46 13.84 6.24
N ALA A 130 11.24 13.41 5.29
CA ALA A 130 11.54 11.99 5.03
C ALA A 130 12.41 11.38 6.14
N MET A 131 12.13 10.13 6.49
CA MET A 131 12.94 9.33 7.42
C MET A 131 13.87 8.39 6.64
N LEU A 132 15.15 8.79 6.48
CA LEU A 132 16.15 8.15 5.63
C LEU A 132 17.28 7.47 6.44
N MET A 133 17.02 7.12 7.69
CA MET A 133 18.02 6.54 8.57
C MET A 133 18.53 5.20 8.05
N GLN A 134 19.84 4.95 8.16
CA GLN A 134 20.57 3.78 7.67
C GLN A 134 20.49 3.58 6.14
N SER A 135 19.91 4.53 5.43
CA SER A 135 19.85 4.48 3.97
C SER A 135 21.15 4.99 3.34
N ARG A 136 21.44 4.49 2.14
CA ARG A 136 22.67 4.77 1.42
C ARG A 136 22.39 5.51 0.13
N PHE A 137 23.24 6.51 -0.14
CA PHE A 137 23.13 7.40 -1.30
C PHE A 137 24.45 7.54 -2.05
N ASN A 138 25.33 6.53 -2.01
CA ASN A 138 26.61 6.64 -2.71
C ASN A 138 26.36 6.87 -4.19
N ASP A 139 27.09 7.83 -4.77
CA ASP A 139 27.01 8.18 -6.18
C ASP A 139 25.60 8.55 -6.70
N ALA A 140 24.62 8.77 -5.82
CA ALA A 140 23.31 9.25 -6.23
C ALA A 140 23.37 10.69 -6.72
N GLU A 141 22.68 11.02 -7.80
CA GLU A 141 22.54 12.37 -8.32
C GLU A 141 21.43 13.12 -7.58
N ILE A 142 21.78 14.22 -6.90
CA ILE A 142 20.87 14.95 -6.00
C ILE A 142 20.65 16.41 -6.39
N GLY A 143 21.10 16.83 -7.57
CA GLY A 143 20.97 18.21 -8.01
C GLY A 143 19.50 18.68 -7.96
N GLY A 144 19.21 19.75 -7.26
CA GLY A 144 17.83 20.23 -7.08
C GLY A 144 16.96 19.42 -6.15
N ALA A 145 17.44 18.34 -5.51
CA ALA A 145 16.63 17.59 -4.55
C ALA A 145 16.36 18.40 -3.27
N ASP A 146 15.16 18.29 -2.73
CA ASP A 146 14.74 18.97 -1.50
C ASP A 146 14.70 17.99 -0.32
N PHE A 147 15.59 18.19 0.65
CA PHE A 147 15.70 17.40 1.88
C PHE A 147 15.23 18.17 3.12
N THR A 148 14.36 19.15 2.96
CA THR A 148 13.86 19.95 4.09
C THR A 148 13.30 19.04 5.18
N ASN A 149 13.81 19.18 6.41
CA ASN A 149 13.47 18.37 7.58
C ASN A 149 13.71 16.86 7.43
N ALA A 150 14.43 16.39 6.41
CA ALA A 150 14.73 14.97 6.28
C ALA A 150 15.72 14.52 7.37
N VAL A 151 15.51 13.29 7.88
CA VAL A 151 16.39 12.69 8.90
C VAL A 151 17.36 11.74 8.21
N ILE A 152 18.65 12.12 8.17
CA ILE A 152 19.72 11.39 7.49
C ILE A 152 20.89 11.18 8.47
N ASP A 153 21.54 10.02 8.39
CA ASP A 153 22.74 9.76 9.21
C ASP A 153 23.90 10.67 8.84
N LEU A 154 24.68 11.11 9.84
CA LEU A 154 25.77 12.04 9.66
C LEU A 154 26.80 11.65 8.55
N PRO A 155 27.21 10.39 8.41
CA PRO A 155 28.14 10.02 7.33
C PRO A 155 27.55 10.26 5.94
N GLN A 156 26.28 9.92 5.72
CA GLN A 156 25.58 10.14 4.47
C GLN A 156 25.36 11.64 4.23
N LEU A 157 24.92 12.38 5.26
CA LEU A 157 24.74 13.81 5.19
C LEU A 157 26.02 14.54 4.72
N LYS A 158 27.17 14.19 5.28
CA LYS A 158 28.46 14.77 4.86
C LYS A 158 28.79 14.48 3.39
N ALA A 159 28.52 13.24 2.95
CA ALA A 159 28.76 12.83 1.56
C ALA A 159 27.80 13.55 0.60
N LEU A 160 26.54 13.74 0.99
CA LEU A 160 25.55 14.49 0.21
C LEU A 160 25.92 15.98 0.14
N CYS A 161 26.31 16.60 1.25
CA CYS A 161 26.73 17.99 1.30
C CYS A 161 27.95 18.31 0.40
N ALA A 162 28.84 17.33 0.17
CA ALA A 162 29.99 17.50 -0.70
C ALA A 162 29.63 17.73 -2.18
N ARG A 163 28.43 17.26 -2.59
CA ARG A 163 27.95 17.34 -3.98
C ARG A 163 26.56 18.01 -4.12
N ALA A 164 26.06 18.60 -3.02
CA ALA A 164 24.77 19.29 -3.01
C ALA A 164 24.83 20.56 -3.83
N ASP A 165 24.03 20.64 -4.88
CA ASP A 165 23.87 21.79 -5.76
C ASP A 165 22.41 21.91 -6.26
N GLY A 166 22.12 23.01 -6.93
CA GLY A 166 20.84 23.27 -7.54
C GLY A 166 19.74 23.71 -6.56
N VAL A 167 18.59 23.98 -7.15
CA VAL A 167 17.37 24.47 -6.50
C VAL A 167 16.21 23.63 -7.01
N ASN A 168 15.39 23.11 -6.12
CA ASN A 168 14.24 22.31 -6.48
C ASN A 168 13.24 23.10 -7.33
N SER A 169 12.87 22.58 -8.48
CA SER A 169 12.00 23.26 -9.43
C SER A 169 10.57 23.44 -8.92
N ALA A 170 10.11 22.57 -8.00
CA ALA A 170 8.75 22.59 -7.48
C ALA A 170 8.62 23.34 -6.13
N THR A 171 9.62 23.20 -5.23
CA THR A 171 9.58 23.80 -3.90
C THR A 171 10.37 25.10 -3.78
N GLY A 172 11.33 25.33 -4.69
CA GLY A 172 12.27 26.46 -4.62
C GLY A 172 13.35 26.31 -3.55
N ALA A 173 13.42 25.17 -2.88
CA ALA A 173 14.44 24.90 -1.87
C ALA A 173 15.80 24.64 -2.51
N SER A 174 16.86 25.23 -1.98
CA SER A 174 18.22 24.87 -2.33
C SER A 174 18.59 23.53 -1.73
N THR A 175 19.11 22.60 -2.54
CA THR A 175 19.55 21.28 -2.06
C THR A 175 20.53 21.40 -0.89
N ARG A 176 21.46 22.33 -1.00
CA ARG A 176 22.48 22.55 0.02
C ARG A 176 21.91 23.07 1.35
N GLU A 177 20.95 24.00 1.26
CA GLU A 177 20.32 24.59 2.44
C GLU A 177 19.35 23.59 3.09
N SER A 178 18.56 22.86 2.30
CA SER A 178 17.62 21.86 2.80
C SER A 178 18.31 20.70 3.54
N LEU A 179 19.53 20.34 3.15
CA LEU A 179 20.39 19.40 3.88
C LEU A 179 21.04 20.01 5.15
N GLY A 180 20.97 21.33 5.35
CA GLY A 180 21.64 22.01 6.46
C GLY A 180 23.17 21.99 6.35
N CYS A 181 23.72 21.97 5.14
CA CYS A 181 25.16 21.98 4.89
C CYS A 181 25.80 23.28 5.36
N ARG A 182 26.89 23.19 6.12
CA ARG A 182 27.71 24.31 6.62
C ARG A 182 29.01 24.43 5.85
#